data_4a68dbe004a7c9b36e8aa6e5277f11ee
#
_entry.id   4a68dbe004a7c9b36e8aa6e5277f11ee
#
_cell.length_a   1.000
_cell.length_b   1.000
_cell.length_c   1.000
_cell.angle_alpha   90.00
_cell.angle_beta   90.00
_cell.angle_gamma   90.00
#
_symmetry.space_group_name_H-M   'P 1'
#
loop_
_entity.id
_entity.type
_entity.pdbx_description
1 polymer ?
#
loop_
_entity_poly.entity_id
_entity_poly.type
_entity_poly.pdbx_seq_one_letter_code
_entity_poly.pdbx_strand_id
1 'polypeptide(L)'
;LLIIVLALTVFALFANRAIKKANPEEVPGPFLNVIELIVELIDGLTKSNMGKRGVRFSNYIGTLFTMVLVCNISGLFGLRPPTADYGVTLPLALITFVLIHYNGFKYEKAGHVTKLFQPVLLTPINIIGEIATPLSMSLRLFGNVLSGTVMMGLIYGLVPKLIQAFLWPVFGVLHVYFDVFSGAIQAYVFCMLTMVFIAQNFPEDEAQDRKSVV
;
A
#
# COMPACT_ATOMS: atom_id res chain seq x y z
N LEU A 1 7.71 -13.92 3.30
CA LEU A 1 6.70 -13.17 4.02
C LEU A 1 6.90 -13.19 5.53
N LEU A 2 6.96 -14.37 6.16
CA LEU A 2 7.04 -14.51 7.62
C LEU A 2 8.25 -13.77 8.22
N ILE A 3 9.41 -13.84 7.59
CA ILE A 3 10.62 -13.12 8.01
C ILE A 3 10.39 -11.60 7.99
N ILE A 4 9.77 -11.07 6.94
CA ILE A 4 9.48 -9.63 6.81
C ILE A 4 8.48 -9.18 7.87
N VAL A 5 7.41 -9.93 8.07
CA VAL A 5 6.41 -9.63 9.11
C VAL A 5 7.04 -9.63 10.50
N LEU A 6 7.90 -10.60 10.79
CA LEU A 6 8.61 -10.70 12.07
C LEU A 6 9.58 -9.53 12.25
N ALA A 7 10.35 -9.17 11.21
CA ALA A 7 11.27 -8.03 11.24
C ALA A 7 10.52 -6.71 11.45
N LEU A 8 9.41 -6.48 10.75
CA LEU A 8 8.56 -5.30 10.92
C LEU A 8 7.93 -5.25 12.32
N THR A 9 7.51 -6.39 12.85
CA THR A 9 6.95 -6.45 14.22
C THR A 9 8.01 -6.10 15.27
N VAL A 10 9.21 -6.65 15.14
CA VAL A 10 10.34 -6.32 16.04
C VAL A 10 10.69 -4.85 15.93
N PHE A 11 10.77 -4.31 14.72
CA PHE A 11 11.02 -2.88 14.50
C PHE A 11 9.94 -1.99 15.14
N ALA A 12 8.66 -2.34 14.96
CA ALA A 12 7.55 -1.60 15.55
C ALA A 12 7.57 -1.63 17.08
N LEU A 13 7.91 -2.78 17.68
CA LEU A 13 8.07 -2.90 19.14
C LEU A 13 9.24 -2.05 19.65
N PHE A 14 10.34 -2.01 18.91
CA PHE A 14 11.50 -1.19 19.25
C PHE A 14 11.19 0.31 19.13
N ALA A 15 10.54 0.72 18.05
CA ALA A 15 10.07 2.09 17.83
C ALA A 15 9.10 2.54 18.93
N ASN A 16 8.12 1.70 19.30
CA ASN A 16 7.17 1.99 20.37
C ASN A 16 7.86 2.15 21.75
N ARG A 17 8.90 1.34 22.01
CA ARG A 17 9.71 1.51 23.24
C ARG A 17 10.51 2.81 23.23
N ALA A 18 11.07 3.20 22.09
CA ALA A 18 11.81 4.44 21.93
C ALA A 18 10.90 5.66 22.13
N ILE A 19 9.70 5.65 21.53
CA ILE A 19 8.68 6.71 21.67
C ILE A 19 8.24 6.86 23.13
N LYS A 20 7.97 5.74 23.83
CA LYS A 20 7.53 5.76 25.24
C LYS A 20 8.60 6.27 26.20
N LYS A 21 9.88 6.23 25.82
CA LYS A 21 11.01 6.73 26.63
C LYS A 21 11.37 8.19 26.31
N ALA A 22 10.84 8.74 25.22
CA ALA A 22 11.12 10.10 24.82
C ALA A 22 10.39 11.09 25.73
N ASN A 23 11.11 12.12 26.19
CA ASN A 23 10.53 13.24 26.90
C ASN A 23 9.92 14.23 25.90
N PRO A 24 8.66 14.67 26.09
CA PRO A 24 8.00 15.62 25.17
C PRO A 24 8.70 17.00 25.10
N GLU A 25 9.52 17.35 26.10
CA GLU A 25 10.20 18.64 26.21
C GLU A 25 11.61 18.64 25.58
N GLU A 26 12.15 17.47 25.22
CA GLU A 26 13.48 17.35 24.62
C GLU A 26 13.39 17.21 23.10
N VAL A 27 14.38 17.76 22.38
CA VAL A 27 14.47 17.60 20.93
C VAL A 27 14.64 16.11 20.60
N PRO A 28 13.76 15.51 19.76
CA PRO A 28 13.81 14.10 19.45
C PRO A 28 15.14 13.73 18.78
N GLY A 29 15.72 12.60 19.17
CA GLY A 29 16.92 12.06 18.53
C GLY A 29 16.68 11.74 17.05
N PRO A 30 17.74 11.60 16.23
CA PRO A 30 17.61 11.44 14.77
C PRO A 30 16.73 10.26 14.37
N PHE A 31 16.72 9.18 15.14
CA PHE A 31 15.86 8.01 14.90
C PHE A 31 14.38 8.33 15.15
N LEU A 32 14.06 9.01 16.22
CA LEU A 32 12.69 9.43 16.53
C LEU A 32 12.18 10.45 15.53
N ASN A 33 13.01 11.38 15.10
CA ASN A 33 12.67 12.39 14.10
C ASN A 33 12.30 11.75 12.74
N VAL A 34 13.00 10.70 12.32
CA VAL A 34 12.64 9.94 11.10
C VAL A 34 11.29 9.23 11.25
N ILE A 35 11.02 8.63 12.42
CA ILE A 35 9.73 7.97 12.66
C ILE A 35 8.60 9.00 12.66
N GLU A 36 8.78 10.14 13.32
CA GLU A 36 7.82 11.23 13.36
C GLU A 36 7.51 11.76 11.96
N LEU A 37 8.55 12.00 11.15
CA LEU A 37 8.40 12.43 9.76
C LEU A 37 7.55 11.43 8.93
N ILE A 38 7.79 10.12 9.08
CA ILE A 38 7.02 9.09 8.38
C ILE A 38 5.56 9.10 8.84
N VAL A 39 5.32 9.20 10.14
CA VAL A 39 3.96 9.24 10.70
C VAL A 39 3.22 10.50 10.25
N GLU A 40 3.86 11.68 10.31
CA GLU A 40 3.27 12.93 9.82
C GLU A 40 2.93 12.87 8.33
N LEU A 41 3.80 12.27 7.52
CA LEU A 41 3.57 12.11 6.09
C LEU A 41 2.33 11.21 5.82
N ILE A 42 2.22 10.10 6.55
CA ILE A 42 1.07 9.19 6.44
C ILE A 42 -0.21 9.85 6.94
N ASP A 43 -0.15 10.57 8.05
CA ASP A 43 -1.29 11.29 8.61
C ASP A 43 -1.75 12.41 7.67
N GLY A 44 -0.81 13.16 7.10
CA GLY A 44 -1.06 14.18 6.08
C GLY A 44 -1.74 13.60 4.84
N LEU A 45 -1.22 12.50 4.30
CA LEU A 45 -1.82 11.79 3.16
C LEU A 45 -3.23 11.27 3.50
N THR A 46 -3.40 10.70 4.68
CA THR A 46 -4.71 10.16 5.10
C THR A 46 -5.72 11.27 5.30
N LYS A 47 -5.32 12.37 5.93
CA LYS A 47 -6.17 13.54 6.16
C LYS A 47 -6.59 14.22 4.86
N SER A 48 -5.67 14.38 3.91
CA SER A 48 -5.96 15.01 2.61
C SER A 48 -6.89 14.17 1.73
N ASN A 49 -6.77 12.83 1.76
CA ASN A 49 -7.56 11.95 0.92
C ASN A 49 -8.88 11.48 1.54
N MET A 50 -8.92 11.33 2.87
CA MET A 50 -10.07 10.76 3.59
C MET A 50 -10.78 11.76 4.52
N GLY A 51 -10.22 12.98 4.69
CA GLY A 51 -10.77 13.98 5.62
C GLY A 51 -10.53 13.63 7.09
N LYS A 52 -11.20 14.36 8.01
CA LYS A 52 -11.01 14.22 9.47
C LYS A 52 -11.30 12.82 10.01
N ARG A 53 -12.27 12.10 9.44
CA ARG A 53 -12.59 10.71 9.85
C ARG A 53 -11.56 9.71 9.40
N GLY A 54 -10.82 10.03 8.35
CA GLY A 54 -9.75 9.19 7.81
C GLY A 54 -8.61 8.95 8.77
N VAL A 55 -8.34 9.89 9.70
CA VAL A 55 -7.24 9.80 10.67
C VAL A 55 -7.28 8.50 11.48
N ARG A 56 -8.46 7.94 11.74
CA ARG A 56 -8.55 6.61 12.40
C ARG A 56 -7.98 5.46 11.58
N PHE A 57 -7.89 5.62 10.25
CA PHE A 57 -7.31 4.63 9.35
C PHE A 57 -5.82 4.85 9.11
N SER A 58 -5.23 5.93 9.63
CA SER A 58 -3.82 6.26 9.45
C SER A 58 -2.91 5.10 9.86
N ASN A 59 -3.17 4.48 11.01
CA ASN A 59 -2.41 3.32 11.47
C ASN A 59 -2.51 2.12 10.51
N TYR A 60 -3.69 1.86 9.95
CA TYR A 60 -3.89 0.79 8.99
C TYR A 60 -3.14 1.10 7.68
N ILE A 61 -3.32 2.31 7.15
CA ILE A 61 -2.66 2.77 5.92
C ILE A 61 -1.15 2.77 6.08
N GLY A 62 -0.63 3.24 7.23
CA GLY A 62 0.80 3.23 7.53
C GLY A 62 1.38 1.81 7.58
N THR A 63 0.69 0.89 8.23
CA THR A 63 1.09 -0.51 8.28
C THR A 63 1.06 -1.15 6.89
N LEU A 64 0.01 -0.90 6.12
CA LEU A 64 -0.17 -1.40 4.76
C LEU A 64 0.94 -0.87 3.84
N PHE A 65 1.19 0.44 3.87
CA PHE A 65 2.24 1.09 3.10
C PHE A 65 3.62 0.51 3.41
N THR A 66 3.97 0.46 4.70
CA THR A 66 5.27 -0.04 5.14
C THR A 66 5.45 -1.52 4.77
N MET A 67 4.42 -2.34 4.96
CA MET A 67 4.46 -3.76 4.62
C MET A 67 4.66 -3.98 3.12
N VAL A 68 3.87 -3.32 2.27
CA VAL A 68 3.97 -3.45 0.81
C VAL A 68 5.31 -2.91 0.32
N LEU A 69 5.76 -1.77 0.83
CA LEU A 69 7.04 -1.16 0.48
C LEU A 69 8.21 -2.09 0.80
N VAL A 70 8.27 -2.62 2.02
CA VAL A 70 9.36 -3.52 2.44
C VAL A 70 9.32 -4.84 1.67
N CYS A 71 8.12 -5.39 1.39
CA CYS A 71 7.98 -6.57 0.54
C CYS A 71 8.51 -6.33 -0.88
N ASN A 72 8.25 -5.16 -1.46
CA ASN A 72 8.72 -4.83 -2.81
C ASN A 72 10.24 -4.60 -2.83
N ILE A 73 10.78 -3.86 -1.86
CA ILE A 73 12.23 -3.57 -1.75
C ILE A 73 13.03 -4.84 -1.42
N SER A 74 12.42 -5.89 -0.85
CA SER A 74 13.13 -7.12 -0.52
C SER A 74 13.80 -7.79 -1.73
N GLY A 75 13.35 -7.49 -2.97
CA GLY A 75 13.98 -7.91 -4.21
C GLY A 75 15.42 -7.41 -4.35
N LEU A 76 15.71 -6.19 -3.89
CA LEU A 76 17.04 -5.60 -3.93
C LEU A 76 18.09 -6.40 -3.12
N PHE A 77 17.65 -7.10 -2.09
CA PHE A 77 18.49 -7.97 -1.25
C PHE A 77 18.64 -9.39 -1.82
N GLY A 78 18.22 -9.62 -3.07
CA GLY A 78 18.25 -10.94 -3.70
C GLY A 78 17.21 -11.92 -3.14
N LEU A 79 16.27 -11.44 -2.33
CA LEU A 79 15.15 -12.24 -1.84
C LEU A 79 13.99 -12.17 -2.85
N ARG A 80 13.34 -13.30 -3.08
CA ARG A 80 12.12 -13.28 -3.90
C ARG A 80 11.06 -12.44 -3.18
N PRO A 81 10.59 -11.32 -3.78
CA PRO A 81 9.58 -10.49 -3.14
C PRO A 81 8.30 -11.29 -2.85
N PRO A 82 7.77 -11.26 -1.62
CA PRO A 82 6.51 -11.95 -1.31
C PRO A 82 5.33 -11.47 -2.16
N THR A 83 5.37 -10.22 -2.60
CA THR A 83 4.37 -9.61 -3.48
C THR A 83 4.42 -10.13 -4.92
N ALA A 84 5.46 -10.89 -5.30
CA ALA A 84 5.49 -11.68 -6.53
C ALA A 84 4.68 -12.99 -6.43
N ASP A 85 4.02 -13.24 -5.30
CA ASP A 85 3.10 -14.36 -5.11
C ASP A 85 1.67 -13.84 -5.00
N TYR A 86 0.80 -14.33 -5.89
CA TYR A 86 -0.61 -13.95 -5.91
C TYR A 86 -1.33 -14.36 -4.62
N GLY A 87 -0.89 -15.45 -3.98
CA GLY A 87 -1.37 -15.89 -2.67
C GLY A 87 -1.12 -14.90 -1.53
N VAL A 88 -0.26 -13.90 -1.72
CA VAL A 88 0.01 -12.82 -0.76
C VAL A 88 -0.77 -11.56 -1.13
N THR A 89 -0.80 -11.20 -2.42
CA THR A 89 -1.41 -9.95 -2.88
C THR A 89 -2.93 -9.99 -2.87
N LEU A 90 -3.51 -11.16 -3.16
CA LEU A 90 -4.97 -11.33 -3.14
C LEU A 90 -5.56 -11.19 -1.72
N PRO A 91 -5.06 -11.88 -0.68
CA PRO A 91 -5.54 -11.66 0.69
C PRO A 91 -5.40 -10.22 1.16
N LEU A 92 -4.33 -9.52 0.77
CA LEU A 92 -4.13 -8.11 1.11
C LEU A 92 -5.23 -7.22 0.50
N ALA A 93 -5.57 -7.44 -0.76
CA ALA A 93 -6.66 -6.75 -1.42
C ALA A 93 -8.04 -7.14 -0.86
N LEU A 94 -8.23 -8.40 -0.45
CA LEU A 94 -9.47 -8.86 0.19
C LEU A 94 -9.68 -8.23 1.57
N ILE A 95 -8.64 -8.05 2.36
CA ILE A 95 -8.73 -7.31 3.65
C ILE A 95 -9.21 -5.88 3.39
N THR A 96 -8.63 -5.20 2.41
CA THR A 96 -9.07 -3.86 1.99
C THR A 96 -10.53 -3.87 1.54
N PHE A 97 -10.93 -4.85 0.74
CA PHE A 97 -12.31 -5.00 0.27
C PHE A 97 -13.30 -5.18 1.43
N VAL A 98 -12.98 -6.04 2.40
CA VAL A 98 -13.80 -6.23 3.60
C VAL A 98 -13.92 -4.92 4.39
N LEU A 99 -12.85 -4.15 4.51
CA LEU A 99 -12.87 -2.84 5.18
C LEU A 99 -13.74 -1.82 4.44
N ILE A 100 -13.70 -1.80 3.12
CA ILE A 100 -14.55 -0.94 2.28
C ILE A 100 -16.03 -1.24 2.56
N HIS A 101 -16.42 -2.51 2.49
CA HIS A 101 -17.81 -2.93 2.72
C HIS A 101 -18.23 -2.74 4.18
N TYR A 102 -17.37 -3.05 5.13
CA TYR A 102 -17.64 -2.79 6.55
C TYR A 102 -17.96 -1.31 6.81
N ASN A 103 -17.20 -0.39 6.22
CA ASN A 103 -17.48 1.03 6.34
C ASN A 103 -18.74 1.43 5.59
N GLY A 104 -18.99 0.89 4.40
CA GLY A 104 -20.23 1.10 3.65
C GLY A 104 -21.47 0.71 4.47
N PHE A 105 -21.48 -0.46 5.06
CA PHE A 105 -22.58 -0.89 5.94
C PHE A 105 -22.71 -0.04 7.21
N LYS A 106 -21.60 0.40 7.76
CA LYS A 106 -21.60 1.22 8.99
C LYS A 106 -22.19 2.61 8.78
N TYR A 107 -21.90 3.26 7.67
CA TYR A 107 -22.29 4.64 7.40
C TYR A 107 -23.57 4.75 6.57
N GLU A 108 -23.73 3.94 5.54
CA GLU A 108 -24.86 3.98 4.61
C GLU A 108 -25.95 2.94 4.94
N LYS A 109 -25.67 1.98 5.82
CA LYS A 109 -26.61 0.91 6.21
C LYS A 109 -27.19 0.20 4.98
N ALA A 110 -28.53 0.16 4.87
CA ALA A 110 -29.24 -0.44 3.73
C ALA A 110 -28.98 0.31 2.39
N GLY A 111 -28.65 1.60 2.44
CA GLY A 111 -28.33 2.40 1.26
C GLY A 111 -27.14 1.88 0.46
N HIS A 112 -26.12 1.30 1.12
CA HIS A 112 -24.97 0.70 0.46
C HIS A 112 -25.38 -0.45 -0.48
N VAL A 113 -26.26 -1.32 -0.04
CA VAL A 113 -26.79 -2.43 -0.88
C VAL A 113 -27.72 -1.89 -1.95
N THR A 114 -28.55 -0.91 -1.62
CA THR A 114 -29.49 -0.32 -2.58
C THR A 114 -28.80 0.37 -3.74
N LYS A 115 -27.63 1.00 -3.52
CA LYS A 115 -26.80 1.59 -4.57
C LYS A 115 -26.32 0.57 -5.60
N LEU A 116 -26.03 -0.66 -5.19
CA LEU A 116 -25.66 -1.76 -6.11
C LEU A 116 -26.78 -2.11 -7.08
N PHE A 117 -28.06 -1.98 -6.64
CA PHE A 117 -29.24 -2.34 -7.41
C PHE A 117 -29.90 -1.14 -8.11
N GLN A 118 -29.34 0.06 -7.99
CA GLN A 118 -29.89 1.26 -8.65
C GLN A 118 -28.89 1.81 -9.68
N PRO A 119 -29.34 2.04 -10.94
CA PRO A 119 -30.58 1.58 -11.55
C PRO A 119 -30.56 0.09 -11.87
N VAL A 120 -31.70 -0.59 -11.81
CA VAL A 120 -31.83 -2.05 -11.97
C VAL A 120 -31.17 -2.58 -13.25
N LEU A 121 -31.17 -1.79 -14.33
CA LEU A 121 -30.53 -2.13 -15.61
C LEU A 121 -28.98 -2.25 -15.51
N LEU A 122 -28.34 -1.51 -14.58
CA LEU A 122 -26.90 -1.50 -14.38
C LEU A 122 -26.43 -2.44 -13.26
N THR A 123 -27.36 -3.11 -12.57
CA THR A 123 -27.04 -4.06 -11.48
C THR A 123 -25.95 -5.06 -11.84
N PRO A 124 -25.97 -5.75 -13.01
CA PRO A 124 -24.91 -6.71 -13.34
C PRO A 124 -23.53 -6.04 -13.43
N ILE A 125 -23.48 -4.83 -13.99
CA ILE A 125 -22.23 -4.06 -14.15
C ILE A 125 -21.70 -3.61 -12.78
N ASN A 126 -22.58 -3.16 -11.89
CA ASN A 126 -22.21 -2.72 -10.55
C ASN A 126 -21.65 -3.88 -9.72
N ILE A 127 -22.28 -5.08 -9.78
CA ILE A 127 -21.78 -6.27 -9.07
C ILE A 127 -20.42 -6.71 -9.61
N ILE A 128 -20.24 -6.70 -10.94
CA ILE A 128 -18.95 -7.02 -11.56
C ILE A 128 -17.91 -6.00 -11.14
N GLY A 129 -18.25 -4.71 -11.07
CA GLY A 129 -17.36 -3.64 -10.61
C GLY A 129 -16.87 -3.85 -9.18
N GLU A 130 -17.75 -4.25 -8.26
CA GLU A 130 -17.38 -4.55 -6.88
C GLU A 130 -16.39 -5.71 -6.77
N ILE A 131 -16.62 -6.80 -7.52
CA ILE A 131 -15.69 -7.95 -7.54
C ILE A 131 -14.37 -7.58 -8.26
N ALA A 132 -14.45 -6.77 -9.31
CA ALA A 132 -13.30 -6.36 -10.09
C ALA A 132 -12.34 -5.48 -9.27
N THR A 133 -12.82 -4.73 -8.28
CA THR A 133 -12.00 -3.84 -7.45
C THR A 133 -10.86 -4.57 -6.73
N PRO A 134 -11.10 -5.56 -5.86
CA PRO A 134 -10.02 -6.28 -5.18
C PRO A 134 -9.16 -7.08 -6.16
N LEU A 135 -9.77 -7.61 -7.22
CA LEU A 135 -9.04 -8.33 -8.25
C LEU A 135 -8.04 -7.42 -8.97
N SER A 136 -8.49 -6.23 -9.39
CA SER A 136 -7.65 -5.23 -10.06
C SER A 136 -6.50 -4.74 -9.16
N MET A 137 -6.77 -4.49 -7.88
CA MET A 137 -5.76 -4.07 -6.91
C MET A 137 -4.70 -5.15 -6.70
N SER A 138 -5.12 -6.42 -6.51
CA SER A 138 -4.20 -7.54 -6.30
C SER A 138 -3.37 -7.86 -7.54
N LEU A 139 -3.99 -7.88 -8.73
CA LEU A 139 -3.30 -8.14 -10.00
C LEU A 139 -2.31 -7.03 -10.35
N ARG A 140 -2.61 -5.77 -10.02
CA ARG A 140 -1.71 -4.65 -10.24
C ARG A 140 -0.45 -4.80 -9.39
N LEU A 141 -0.60 -5.10 -8.09
CA LEU A 141 0.52 -5.29 -7.19
C LEU A 141 1.38 -6.50 -7.60
N PHE A 142 0.74 -7.64 -7.82
CA PHE A 142 1.37 -8.87 -8.29
C PHE A 142 2.06 -8.69 -9.64
N GLY A 143 1.35 -8.14 -10.63
CA GLY A 143 1.85 -8.01 -12.00
C GLY A 143 3.05 -7.08 -12.13
N ASN A 144 3.08 -5.98 -11.36
CA ASN A 144 4.22 -5.07 -11.36
C ASN A 144 5.48 -5.75 -10.85
N VAL A 145 5.40 -6.44 -9.72
CA VAL A 145 6.56 -7.11 -9.11
C VAL A 145 6.98 -8.33 -9.93
N LEU A 146 6.01 -9.11 -10.43
CA LEU A 146 6.30 -10.27 -11.27
C LEU A 146 6.98 -9.86 -12.58
N SER A 147 6.48 -8.81 -13.24
CA SER A 147 7.07 -8.33 -14.50
C SER A 147 8.52 -7.86 -14.31
N GLY A 148 8.81 -7.14 -13.22
CA GLY A 148 10.18 -6.76 -12.86
C GLY A 148 11.11 -7.97 -12.65
N THR A 149 10.63 -8.96 -11.89
CA THR A 149 11.39 -10.19 -11.62
C THR A 149 11.66 -10.99 -12.90
N VAL A 150 10.66 -11.15 -13.76
CA VAL A 150 10.78 -11.86 -15.04
C VAL A 150 11.71 -11.10 -15.99
N MET A 151 11.58 -9.78 -16.10
CA MET A 151 12.44 -8.95 -16.96
C MET A 151 13.90 -9.06 -16.55
N MET A 152 14.20 -8.96 -15.25
CA MET A 152 15.56 -9.12 -14.74
C MET A 152 16.08 -10.53 -15.00
N GLY A 153 15.27 -11.56 -14.78
CA GLY A 153 15.64 -12.95 -15.07
C GLY A 153 15.99 -13.19 -16.54
N LEU A 154 15.24 -12.59 -17.47
CA LEU A 154 15.51 -12.66 -18.91
C LEU A 154 16.80 -11.92 -19.27
N ILE A 155 17.02 -10.73 -18.73
CA ILE A 155 18.25 -9.96 -18.98
C ILE A 155 19.48 -10.75 -18.51
N TYR A 156 19.43 -11.34 -17.31
CA TYR A 156 20.53 -12.20 -16.82
C TYR A 156 20.72 -13.47 -17.65
N GLY A 157 19.64 -14.05 -18.18
CA GLY A 157 19.72 -15.25 -19.02
C GLY A 157 20.28 -15.01 -20.42
N LEU A 158 20.04 -13.83 -21.00
CA LEU A 158 20.44 -13.48 -22.37
C LEU A 158 21.88 -12.98 -22.45
N VAL A 159 22.41 -12.36 -21.40
CA VAL A 159 23.74 -11.74 -21.42
C VAL A 159 24.80 -12.76 -21.02
N PRO A 160 25.85 -13.01 -21.87
CA PRO A 160 26.95 -13.89 -21.51
C PRO A 160 27.65 -13.44 -20.23
N LYS A 161 28.10 -14.40 -19.40
CA LYS A 161 28.70 -14.12 -18.08
C LYS A 161 29.87 -13.15 -18.12
N LEU A 162 30.68 -13.19 -19.19
CA LEU A 162 31.81 -12.29 -19.38
C LEU A 162 31.35 -10.82 -19.55
N ILE A 163 30.26 -10.61 -20.28
CA ILE A 163 29.69 -9.28 -20.54
C ILE A 163 28.92 -8.79 -19.29
N GLN A 164 28.31 -9.69 -18.51
CA GLN A 164 27.66 -9.36 -17.25
C GLN A 164 28.60 -8.63 -16.29
N ALA A 165 29.89 -9.02 -16.22
CA ALA A 165 30.86 -8.36 -15.37
C ALA A 165 31.08 -6.88 -15.73
N PHE A 166 31.01 -6.53 -17.02
CA PHE A 166 31.13 -5.14 -17.49
C PHE A 166 29.81 -4.34 -17.31
N LEU A 167 28.68 -5.03 -17.42
CA LEU A 167 27.35 -4.42 -17.30
C LEU A 167 26.81 -4.38 -15.86
N TRP A 168 27.61 -4.81 -14.87
CA TRP A 168 27.23 -4.78 -13.47
C TRP A 168 26.59 -3.45 -12.99
N PRO A 169 27.14 -2.26 -13.34
CA PRO A 169 26.52 -1.00 -12.95
C PRO A 169 25.13 -0.79 -13.57
N VAL A 170 24.95 -1.24 -14.83
CA VAL A 170 23.64 -1.13 -15.52
C VAL A 170 22.60 -2.01 -14.83
N PHE A 171 22.98 -3.23 -14.44
CA PHE A 171 22.09 -4.12 -13.67
C PHE A 171 21.70 -3.52 -12.30
N GLY A 172 22.66 -2.87 -11.62
CA GLY A 172 22.39 -2.15 -10.39
C GLY A 172 21.34 -1.05 -10.57
N VAL A 173 21.46 -0.25 -11.62
CA VAL A 173 20.46 0.80 -11.94
C VAL A 173 19.09 0.20 -12.26
N LEU A 174 19.04 -0.92 -12.99
CA LEU A 174 17.80 -1.62 -13.30
C LEU A 174 17.13 -2.18 -12.03
N HIS A 175 17.91 -2.75 -11.10
CA HIS A 175 17.37 -3.19 -9.81
C HIS A 175 16.81 -2.02 -8.99
N VAL A 176 17.53 -0.90 -8.90
CA VAL A 176 17.02 0.29 -8.22
C VAL A 176 15.72 0.77 -8.86
N TYR A 177 15.63 0.74 -10.18
CA TYR A 177 14.42 1.14 -10.89
C TYR A 177 13.23 0.18 -10.61
N PHE A 178 13.41 -1.11 -10.79
CA PHE A 178 12.31 -2.08 -10.65
C PHE A 178 11.93 -2.33 -9.19
N ASP A 179 12.91 -2.52 -8.31
CA ASP A 179 12.66 -2.92 -6.92
C ASP A 179 12.36 -1.72 -6.01
N VAL A 180 13.07 -0.59 -6.17
CA VAL A 180 12.88 0.58 -5.31
C VAL A 180 11.86 1.53 -5.89
N PHE A 181 12.11 2.08 -7.08
CA PHE A 181 11.27 3.13 -7.64
C PHE A 181 9.87 2.61 -7.99
N SER A 182 9.80 1.55 -8.79
CA SER A 182 8.52 0.95 -9.18
C SER A 182 7.80 0.34 -7.97
N GLY A 183 8.54 -0.30 -7.05
CA GLY A 183 8.01 -0.84 -5.81
C GLY A 183 7.43 0.21 -4.88
N ALA A 184 8.08 1.37 -4.74
CA ALA A 184 7.60 2.49 -3.92
C ALA A 184 6.35 3.13 -4.51
N ILE A 185 6.35 3.39 -5.83
CA ILE A 185 5.15 3.89 -6.52
C ILE A 185 3.98 2.94 -6.34
N GLN A 186 4.22 1.63 -6.46
CA GLN A 186 3.16 0.64 -6.33
C GLN A 186 2.59 0.59 -4.91
N ALA A 187 3.43 0.68 -3.87
CA ALA A 187 2.98 0.78 -2.49
C ALA A 187 2.12 2.04 -2.27
N TYR A 188 2.56 3.18 -2.81
CA TYR A 188 1.82 4.43 -2.76
C TYR A 188 0.45 4.32 -3.47
N VAL A 189 0.43 3.83 -4.72
CA VAL A 189 -0.81 3.67 -5.50
C VAL A 189 -1.80 2.72 -4.82
N PHE A 190 -1.31 1.61 -4.26
CA PHE A 190 -2.16 0.67 -3.53
C PHE A 190 -2.82 1.33 -2.31
N CYS A 191 -2.05 2.08 -1.52
CA CYS A 191 -2.58 2.82 -0.36
C CYS A 191 -3.54 3.94 -0.76
N MET A 192 -3.23 4.68 -1.84
CA MET A 192 -4.10 5.73 -2.37
C MET A 192 -5.45 5.18 -2.80
N LEU A 193 -5.47 4.07 -3.55
CA LEU A 193 -6.71 3.41 -3.95
C LEU A 193 -7.49 2.91 -2.74
N THR A 194 -6.81 2.30 -1.75
CA THR A 194 -7.44 1.88 -0.49
C THR A 194 -8.12 3.07 0.21
N MET A 195 -7.43 4.20 0.34
CA MET A 195 -7.98 5.41 0.95
C MET A 195 -9.19 5.95 0.19
N VAL A 196 -9.08 6.04 -1.13
CA VAL A 196 -10.16 6.56 -1.99
C VAL A 196 -11.41 5.68 -1.88
N PHE A 197 -11.26 4.36 -1.98
CA PHE A 197 -12.41 3.45 -1.91
C PHE A 197 -13.07 3.43 -0.51
N ILE A 198 -12.31 3.52 0.57
CA ILE A 198 -12.88 3.65 1.92
C ILE A 198 -13.59 5.01 2.07
N ALA A 199 -13.00 6.07 1.54
CA ALA A 199 -13.54 7.43 1.65
C ALA A 199 -14.83 7.66 0.85
N GLN A 200 -15.08 6.89 -0.20
CA GLN A 200 -16.34 6.95 -0.97
C GLN A 200 -17.56 6.57 -0.14
N ASN A 201 -17.38 5.79 0.92
CA ASN A 201 -18.45 5.39 1.83
C ASN A 201 -18.69 6.36 3.00
N PHE A 202 -17.96 7.50 3.06
CA PHE A 202 -18.21 8.50 4.10
C PHE A 202 -19.36 9.44 3.72
N PRO A 203 -20.16 9.93 4.69
CA PRO A 203 -21.26 10.87 4.45
C PRO A 203 -20.82 12.14 3.70
N GLU A 204 -21.73 12.69 2.88
CA GLU A 204 -21.48 13.84 2.00
C GLU A 204 -21.09 15.14 2.72
N ASP A 205 -21.49 15.33 3.97
CA ASP A 205 -21.15 16.51 4.78
C ASP A 205 -19.61 16.70 4.93
N GLU A 206 -18.84 15.65 4.74
CA GLU A 206 -17.38 15.71 4.78
C GLU A 206 -16.71 15.74 3.39
N ALA A 207 -17.43 15.43 2.33
CA ALA A 207 -16.97 15.63 0.96
C ALA A 207 -16.80 17.13 0.63
N GLN A 208 -17.53 18.01 1.30
CA GLN A 208 -17.39 19.45 1.21
C GLN A 208 -16.15 19.97 1.94
N ASP A 209 -15.79 19.39 3.08
CA ASP A 209 -14.60 19.77 3.87
C ASP A 209 -13.28 19.40 3.13
N ARG A 210 -13.30 18.40 2.24
CA ARG A 210 -12.18 18.06 1.33
C ARG A 210 -11.91 19.14 0.28
N LYS A 211 -12.95 19.80 -0.22
CA LYS A 211 -12.82 20.86 -1.24
C LYS A 211 -12.35 22.20 -0.68
N SER A 212 -12.44 22.38 0.66
CA SER A 212 -11.99 23.60 1.35
C SER A 212 -10.54 23.55 1.80
N VAL A 213 -9.85 22.41 1.68
CA VAL A 213 -8.44 22.19 2.10
C VAL A 213 -7.47 22.19 0.91
N VAL A 214 -7.98 22.27 -0.32
CA VAL A 214 -7.20 22.47 -1.58
C VAL A 214 -7.28 23.93 -1.97
#